data_dc7def1a709d169495840158e2cc9c01
#
_entry.id   dc7def1a709d169495840158e2cc9c01
#
_cell.length_a   1.000
_cell.length_b   1.000
_cell.length_c   1.000
_cell.angle_alpha   90.00
_cell.angle_beta   90.00
_cell.angle_gamma   90.00
#
_symmetry.space_group_name_H-M   'P 1'
#
loop_
_entity.id
_entity.type
_entity.pdbx_description
1 polymer ?
#
loop_
_entity_poly.entity_id
_entity_poly.type
_entity_poly.pdbx_seq_one_letter_code
_entity_poly.pdbx_strand_id
1 'polypeptide(L)'
;MYKILKLNNIAQEGLNVFGSNEYHCGDDVTNPDAIILRSFDIHEMDIPIALKAVGRAGSGVNNIPIDKYTANAIPVFNAPGANSNAVKELVLASILITARNIHNAIKYVETVKHSENLKDDIEHGKKEYVGFELPTKTLGVIGLGQIGVKVSNAAYDLGMNVIGYDPLITVDNAINLQPGVQKVSDLKELLKISDIITIHIPYKKETENFIGDS
;
A
#
# COMPACT_ATOMS: atom_id res chain seq x y z
N MET A 1 20.91 -12.60 27.11
CA MET A 1 19.78 -11.75 26.72
C MET A 1 20.13 -11.13 25.36
N TYR A 2 19.31 -11.39 24.34
CA TYR A 2 19.49 -10.84 23.01
C TYR A 2 19.08 -9.37 22.95
N LYS A 3 19.85 -8.57 22.19
CA LYS A 3 19.65 -7.15 22.05
C LYS A 3 19.02 -6.85 20.69
N ILE A 4 17.87 -6.18 20.66
CA ILE A 4 17.16 -5.82 19.44
C ILE A 4 17.08 -4.31 19.33
N LEU A 5 17.72 -3.75 18.28
CA LEU A 5 17.59 -2.34 17.94
C LEU A 5 16.31 -2.13 17.15
N LYS A 6 15.44 -1.28 17.66
CA LYS A 6 14.21 -0.85 17.00
C LYS A 6 14.45 0.49 16.29
N LEU A 7 14.20 0.52 14.99
CA LEU A 7 14.30 1.73 14.16
C LEU A 7 12.94 2.11 13.59
N ASN A 8 12.52 3.32 13.81
CA ASN A 8 11.18 3.88 13.52
C ASN A 8 10.04 3.30 14.39
N ASN A 9 8.81 3.62 13.92
CA ASN A 9 7.58 3.22 14.59
C ASN A 9 7.25 1.75 14.32
N ILE A 10 7.63 0.87 15.21
CA ILE A 10 7.16 -0.51 15.28
C ILE A 10 6.04 -0.57 16.29
N ALA A 11 4.93 -1.20 15.94
CA ALA A 11 3.78 -1.36 16.81
C ALA A 11 4.15 -2.12 18.10
N GLN A 12 3.69 -1.62 19.25
CA GLN A 12 4.03 -2.20 20.55
C GLN A 12 3.52 -3.65 20.65
N GLU A 13 2.39 -3.96 20.04
CA GLU A 13 1.83 -5.32 19.98
C GLU A 13 2.81 -6.30 19.35
N GLY A 14 3.54 -5.89 18.30
CA GLY A 14 4.57 -6.71 17.68
C GLY A 14 5.81 -6.88 18.58
N LEU A 15 6.17 -5.85 19.34
CA LEU A 15 7.30 -5.90 20.27
C LEU A 15 7.00 -6.75 21.50
N ASN A 16 5.75 -6.83 21.93
CA ASN A 16 5.33 -7.63 23.10
C ASN A 16 5.53 -9.15 22.89
N VAL A 17 5.76 -9.59 21.65
CA VAL A 17 6.10 -10.98 21.34
C VAL A 17 7.49 -11.35 21.90
N PHE A 18 8.37 -10.36 22.07
CA PHE A 18 9.70 -10.59 22.63
C PHE A 18 9.63 -10.61 24.17
N GLY A 19 9.78 -11.80 24.76
CA GLY A 19 9.80 -11.97 26.21
C GLY A 19 10.94 -11.18 26.87
N SER A 20 10.62 -10.33 27.83
CA SER A 20 11.59 -9.43 28.51
C SER A 20 12.72 -10.16 29.24
N ASN A 21 12.57 -11.45 29.52
CA ASN A 21 13.60 -12.29 30.15
C ASN A 21 14.72 -12.71 29.17
N GLU A 22 14.40 -12.73 27.86
CA GLU A 22 15.33 -13.21 26.82
C GLU A 22 15.78 -12.08 25.89
N TYR A 23 14.95 -11.06 25.70
CA TYR A 23 15.15 -9.99 24.74
C TYR A 23 15.11 -8.62 25.40
N HIS A 24 16.02 -7.75 24.98
CA HIS A 24 16.00 -6.33 25.27
C HIS A 24 15.79 -5.55 23.97
N CYS A 25 14.60 -4.95 23.80
CA CYS A 25 14.25 -4.13 22.64
C CYS A 25 14.30 -2.64 23.00
N GLY A 26 14.99 -1.83 22.20
CA GLY A 26 15.07 -0.39 22.43
C GLY A 26 15.52 0.39 21.21
N ASP A 27 15.40 1.71 21.30
CA ASP A 27 15.84 2.66 20.26
C ASP A 27 17.34 2.95 20.35
N ASP A 28 17.95 2.82 21.53
CA ASP A 28 19.35 3.16 21.83
C ASP A 28 20.21 1.92 22.14
N VAL A 29 19.96 0.82 21.45
CA VAL A 29 20.69 -0.42 21.66
C VAL A 29 22.02 -0.40 20.92
N THR A 30 23.14 -0.46 21.65
CA THR A 30 24.48 -0.56 21.09
C THR A 30 24.86 -2.00 20.77
N ASN A 31 25.49 -2.23 19.60
CA ASN A 31 25.91 -3.53 19.10
C ASN A 31 24.80 -4.61 19.20
N PRO A 32 23.67 -4.43 18.51
CA PRO A 32 22.50 -5.30 18.59
C PRO A 32 22.75 -6.66 17.96
N ASP A 33 22.08 -7.70 18.48
CA ASP A 33 21.99 -9.02 17.86
C ASP A 33 21.03 -9.05 16.67
N ALA A 34 19.98 -8.19 16.69
CA ALA A 34 19.04 -8.03 15.60
C ALA A 34 18.58 -6.57 15.45
N ILE A 35 18.17 -6.22 14.24
CA ILE A 35 17.53 -4.93 13.94
C ILE A 35 16.12 -5.19 13.46
N ILE A 36 15.14 -4.44 14.01
CA ILE A 36 13.75 -4.37 13.50
C ILE A 36 13.52 -2.96 13.02
N LEU A 37 13.06 -2.83 11.76
CA LEU A 37 12.80 -1.52 11.15
C LEU A 37 11.54 -1.54 10.29
N ARG A 38 11.04 -0.36 9.94
CA ARG A 38 9.96 -0.19 8.96
C ARG A 38 10.43 0.62 7.75
N SER A 39 10.50 1.94 7.88
CA SER A 39 10.86 2.87 6.79
C SER A 39 12.22 3.55 7.00
N PHE A 40 12.93 3.24 8.07
CA PHE A 40 14.27 3.78 8.32
C PHE A 40 15.24 3.25 7.26
N ASP A 41 16.03 4.14 6.68
CA ASP A 41 17.07 3.78 5.70
C ASP A 41 18.35 3.38 6.42
N ILE A 42 18.82 2.16 6.16
CA ILE A 42 20.05 1.61 6.78
C ILE A 42 21.19 1.42 5.78
N HIS A 43 21.14 2.06 4.60
CA HIS A 43 22.20 1.94 3.59
C HIS A 43 23.55 2.44 4.12
N GLU A 44 23.56 3.58 4.80
CA GLU A 44 24.77 4.19 5.36
C GLU A 44 25.13 3.67 6.76
N MET A 45 24.32 2.76 7.31
CA MET A 45 24.57 2.20 8.63
C MET A 45 25.67 1.14 8.57
N ASP A 46 26.66 1.25 9.46
CA ASP A 46 27.64 0.19 9.66
C ASP A 46 26.99 -1.08 10.20
N ILE A 47 27.47 -2.24 9.76
CA ILE A 47 26.96 -3.53 10.26
C ILE A 47 27.52 -3.77 11.67
N PRO A 48 26.66 -3.84 12.72
CA PRO A 48 27.12 -4.17 14.06
C PRO A 48 27.76 -5.55 14.11
N ILE A 49 28.85 -5.70 14.87
CA ILE A 49 29.63 -6.95 14.94
C ILE A 49 28.78 -8.13 15.44
N ALA A 50 27.85 -7.87 16.36
CA ALA A 50 26.97 -8.91 16.93
C ALA A 50 25.74 -9.23 16.06
N LEU A 51 25.51 -8.51 14.97
CA LEU A 51 24.28 -8.60 14.20
C LEU A 51 24.11 -9.96 13.53
N LYS A 52 22.98 -10.59 13.77
CA LYS A 52 22.62 -11.93 13.27
C LYS A 52 21.45 -11.89 12.28
N ALA A 53 20.57 -10.89 12.36
CA ALA A 53 19.40 -10.79 11.49
C ALA A 53 18.86 -9.36 11.41
N VAL A 54 18.17 -9.07 10.30
CA VAL A 54 17.40 -7.84 10.11
C VAL A 54 15.96 -8.21 9.78
N GLY A 55 14.97 -7.63 10.47
CA GLY A 55 13.55 -7.78 10.23
C GLY A 55 12.92 -6.48 9.77
N ARG A 56 12.19 -6.50 8.64
CA ARG A 56 11.42 -5.34 8.17
C ARG A 56 9.93 -5.55 8.38
N ALA A 57 9.30 -4.65 9.12
CA ALA A 57 7.84 -4.59 9.27
C ALA A 57 7.19 -4.00 8.01
N GLY A 58 7.18 -4.76 6.92
CA GLY A 58 6.61 -4.38 5.63
C GLY A 58 7.09 -5.26 4.49
N SER A 59 6.49 -5.11 3.31
CA SER A 59 6.77 -5.98 2.16
C SER A 59 8.04 -5.61 1.38
N GLY A 60 8.25 -4.31 1.13
CA GLY A 60 9.43 -3.85 0.37
C GLY A 60 10.70 -3.93 1.21
N VAL A 61 11.86 -3.87 0.54
CA VAL A 61 13.18 -3.90 1.19
C VAL A 61 14.14 -2.84 0.62
N ASN A 62 13.58 -1.84 -0.06
CA ASN A 62 14.33 -0.80 -0.76
C ASN A 62 15.14 0.14 0.15
N ASN A 63 14.89 0.11 1.45
CA ASN A 63 15.63 0.85 2.49
C ASN A 63 16.66 -0.01 3.21
N ILE A 64 16.98 -1.20 2.68
CA ILE A 64 17.93 -2.15 3.24
C ILE A 64 18.92 -2.55 2.14
N PRO A 65 20.23 -2.40 2.32
CA PRO A 65 21.24 -2.81 1.34
C PRO A 65 21.42 -4.33 1.37
N ILE A 66 20.52 -5.07 0.72
CA ILE A 66 20.44 -6.54 0.75
C ILE A 66 21.77 -7.19 0.40
N ASP A 67 22.45 -6.71 -0.64
CA ASP A 67 23.73 -7.29 -1.07
C ASP A 67 24.80 -7.18 0.01
N LYS A 68 24.84 -6.05 0.74
CA LYS A 68 25.75 -5.81 1.86
C LYS A 68 25.51 -6.82 2.99
N TYR A 69 24.25 -7.09 3.35
CA TYR A 69 23.90 -8.04 4.39
C TYR A 69 24.13 -9.50 3.94
N THR A 70 23.80 -9.82 2.70
CA THR A 70 24.04 -11.15 2.10
C THR A 70 25.54 -11.49 2.09
N ALA A 71 26.40 -10.54 1.70
CA ALA A 71 27.85 -10.73 1.71
C ALA A 71 28.43 -11.01 3.12
N ASN A 72 27.70 -10.56 4.17
CA ASN A 72 28.07 -10.80 5.57
C ASN A 72 27.28 -11.97 6.19
N ALA A 73 26.59 -12.79 5.39
CA ALA A 73 25.79 -13.92 5.81
C ALA A 73 24.71 -13.56 6.87
N ILE A 74 24.15 -12.33 6.79
CA ILE A 74 23.09 -11.86 7.69
C ILE A 74 21.76 -11.94 6.93
N PRO A 75 20.81 -12.79 7.37
CA PRO A 75 19.49 -12.89 6.74
C PRO A 75 18.66 -11.64 6.98
N VAL A 76 17.92 -11.25 5.94
CA VAL A 76 16.94 -10.16 5.99
C VAL A 76 15.55 -10.73 5.79
N PHE A 77 14.68 -10.51 6.76
CA PHE A 77 13.28 -10.94 6.75
C PHE A 77 12.38 -9.74 6.46
N ASN A 78 11.33 -9.98 5.70
CA ASN A 78 10.27 -9.00 5.49
C ASN A 78 8.90 -9.63 5.78
N ALA A 79 7.83 -8.81 5.78
CA ALA A 79 6.47 -9.26 6.04
C ALA A 79 5.55 -8.99 4.83
N PRO A 80 5.63 -9.82 3.76
CA PRO A 80 4.80 -9.65 2.58
C PRO A 80 3.31 -9.72 2.92
N GLY A 81 2.51 -8.79 2.40
CA GLY A 81 1.07 -8.79 2.57
C GLY A 81 0.55 -8.28 3.93
N ALA A 82 1.40 -8.02 4.92
CA ALA A 82 0.97 -7.57 6.25
C ALA A 82 0.13 -6.28 6.22
N ASN A 83 0.44 -5.35 5.33
CA ASN A 83 -0.30 -4.10 5.14
C ASN A 83 -1.32 -4.14 4.00
N SER A 84 -1.49 -5.28 3.33
CA SER A 84 -2.29 -5.36 2.09
C SER A 84 -3.76 -4.98 2.31
N ASN A 85 -4.35 -5.30 3.47
CA ASN A 85 -5.70 -4.90 3.79
C ASN A 85 -5.82 -3.39 4.02
N ALA A 86 -4.90 -2.81 4.77
CA ALA A 86 -4.91 -1.36 5.03
C ALA A 86 -4.75 -0.55 3.74
N VAL A 87 -3.88 -1.01 2.81
CA VAL A 87 -3.73 -0.36 1.49
C VAL A 87 -4.99 -0.51 0.66
N LYS A 88 -5.62 -1.70 0.63
CA LYS A 88 -6.91 -1.90 -0.03
C LYS A 88 -7.97 -0.90 0.46
N GLU A 89 -8.11 -0.75 1.78
CA GLU A 89 -9.08 0.19 2.38
C GLU A 89 -8.80 1.64 1.98
N LEU A 90 -7.54 2.05 1.96
CA LEU A 90 -7.15 3.40 1.52
C LEU A 90 -7.47 3.62 0.03
N VAL A 91 -7.22 2.63 -0.83
CA VAL A 91 -7.55 2.71 -2.26
C VAL A 91 -9.07 2.86 -2.45
N LEU A 92 -9.87 2.03 -1.77
CA LEU A 92 -11.33 2.11 -1.86
C LEU A 92 -11.86 3.46 -1.34
N ALA A 93 -11.34 3.93 -0.22
CA ALA A 93 -11.68 5.26 0.31
C ALA A 93 -11.35 6.36 -0.71
N SER A 94 -10.18 6.31 -1.35
CA SER A 94 -9.77 7.28 -2.36
C SER A 94 -10.68 7.26 -3.60
N ILE A 95 -11.04 6.07 -4.07
CA ILE A 95 -11.99 5.89 -5.18
C ILE A 95 -13.35 6.51 -4.81
N LEU A 96 -13.90 6.18 -3.64
CA LEU A 96 -15.21 6.68 -3.20
C LEU A 96 -15.22 8.19 -2.95
N ILE A 97 -14.18 8.74 -2.34
CA ILE A 97 -14.03 10.19 -2.11
C ILE A 97 -14.01 10.93 -3.46
N THR A 98 -13.30 10.39 -4.44
CA THR A 98 -13.21 10.98 -5.78
C THR A 98 -14.51 10.82 -6.56
N ALA A 99 -15.06 9.60 -6.62
CA ALA A 99 -16.27 9.29 -7.36
C ALA A 99 -17.48 10.09 -6.87
N ARG A 100 -17.59 10.33 -5.57
CA ARG A 100 -18.69 11.07 -4.95
C ARG A 100 -18.39 12.55 -4.73
N ASN A 101 -17.23 13.05 -5.23
CA ASN A 101 -16.80 14.45 -5.11
C ASN A 101 -16.81 14.97 -3.66
N ILE A 102 -16.54 14.09 -2.69
CA ILE A 102 -16.69 14.36 -1.26
C ILE A 102 -15.77 15.48 -0.80
N HIS A 103 -14.51 15.48 -1.26
CA HIS A 103 -13.52 16.47 -0.85
C HIS A 103 -13.96 17.92 -1.18
N ASN A 104 -14.47 18.15 -2.39
CA ASN A 104 -14.93 19.48 -2.79
C ASN A 104 -16.25 19.86 -2.09
N ALA A 105 -17.14 18.88 -1.87
CA ALA A 105 -18.37 19.10 -1.12
C ALA A 105 -18.09 19.52 0.33
N ILE A 106 -17.11 18.90 1.01
CA ILE A 106 -16.67 19.30 2.36
C ILE A 106 -16.14 20.75 2.34
N LYS A 107 -15.27 21.08 1.39
CA LYS A 107 -14.76 22.47 1.26
C LYS A 107 -15.89 23.48 1.09
N TYR A 108 -16.87 23.15 0.25
CA TYR A 108 -18.02 24.03 0.04
C TYR A 108 -18.82 24.23 1.34
N VAL A 109 -19.14 23.15 2.06
CA VAL A 109 -19.87 23.24 3.34
C VAL A 109 -19.13 24.13 4.34
N GLU A 110 -17.80 24.06 4.39
CA GLU A 110 -16.98 24.95 5.24
C GLU A 110 -17.13 26.44 4.87
N THR A 111 -17.38 26.76 3.60
CA THR A 111 -17.58 28.17 3.18
C THR A 111 -18.96 28.70 3.55
N VAL A 112 -19.99 27.86 3.56
CA VAL A 112 -21.38 28.29 3.78
C VAL A 112 -21.92 28.02 5.18
N LYS A 113 -21.20 27.32 6.03
CA LYS A 113 -21.64 26.86 7.39
C LYS A 113 -22.17 27.97 8.32
N HIS A 114 -21.80 29.22 8.06
CA HIS A 114 -22.25 30.38 8.84
C HIS A 114 -23.18 31.31 8.06
N SER A 115 -23.68 30.87 6.91
CA SER A 115 -24.63 31.67 6.10
C SER A 115 -25.97 31.80 6.81
N GLU A 116 -26.57 32.98 6.74
CA GLU A 116 -27.94 33.22 7.22
C GLU A 116 -28.97 32.47 6.38
N ASN A 117 -28.62 32.13 5.12
CA ASN A 117 -29.48 31.40 4.18
C ASN A 117 -28.96 29.96 3.91
N LEU A 118 -28.39 29.30 4.92
CA LEU A 118 -27.68 28.01 4.82
C LEU A 118 -28.45 26.96 3.99
N LYS A 119 -29.76 26.85 4.19
CA LYS A 119 -30.62 25.88 3.48
C LYS A 119 -30.60 26.13 1.97
N ASP A 120 -30.77 27.36 1.56
CA ASP A 120 -30.81 27.72 0.13
C ASP A 120 -29.44 27.60 -0.49
N ASP A 121 -28.39 27.99 0.19
CA ASP A 121 -27.01 27.84 -0.25
C ASP A 121 -26.67 26.36 -0.48
N ILE A 122 -27.02 25.47 0.44
CA ILE A 122 -26.80 24.01 0.29
C ILE A 122 -27.61 23.47 -0.90
N GLU A 123 -28.89 23.85 -1.04
CA GLU A 123 -29.73 23.35 -2.14
C GLU A 123 -29.23 23.83 -3.52
N HIS A 124 -28.71 25.03 -3.61
CA HIS A 124 -28.13 25.54 -4.86
C HIS A 124 -26.74 24.93 -5.12
N GLY A 125 -25.89 24.90 -4.11
CA GLY A 125 -24.48 24.49 -4.25
C GLY A 125 -24.31 22.99 -4.48
N LYS A 126 -25.16 22.13 -3.92
CA LYS A 126 -25.04 20.66 -4.05
C LYS A 126 -24.95 20.15 -5.49
N LYS A 127 -25.51 20.89 -6.43
CA LYS A 127 -25.53 20.55 -7.87
C LYS A 127 -24.14 20.59 -8.50
N GLU A 128 -23.24 21.42 -7.96
CA GLU A 128 -21.86 21.55 -8.43
C GLU A 128 -20.95 20.38 -7.98
N TYR A 129 -21.43 19.60 -6.99
CA TYR A 129 -20.67 18.51 -6.39
C TYR A 129 -21.26 17.14 -6.70
N VAL A 130 -21.99 17.02 -7.80
CA VAL A 130 -22.51 15.74 -8.29
C VAL A 130 -21.34 14.84 -8.65
N GLY A 131 -21.35 13.63 -8.09
CA GLY A 131 -20.41 12.56 -8.42
C GLY A 131 -21.01 11.54 -9.37
N PHE A 132 -20.33 10.41 -9.52
CA PHE A 132 -20.79 9.25 -10.25
C PHE A 132 -20.84 8.00 -9.34
N GLU A 133 -21.60 7.01 -9.75
CA GLU A 133 -21.64 5.71 -9.08
C GLU A 133 -20.60 4.75 -9.68
N LEU A 134 -20.10 3.83 -8.86
CA LEU A 134 -19.07 2.86 -9.26
C LEU A 134 -19.58 1.75 -10.20
N PRO A 135 -20.81 1.21 -10.05
CA PRO A 135 -21.34 0.26 -11.03
C PRO A 135 -21.27 0.84 -12.44
N THR A 136 -20.91 0.02 -13.42
CA THR A 136 -20.62 0.39 -14.82
C THR A 136 -19.25 1.04 -15.08
N LYS A 137 -18.51 1.43 -14.05
CA LYS A 137 -17.14 1.93 -14.20
C LYS A 137 -16.13 0.79 -14.23
N THR A 138 -15.08 0.98 -15.00
CA THR A 138 -14.00 -0.01 -15.12
C THR A 138 -12.81 0.41 -14.30
N LEU A 139 -12.40 -0.46 -13.36
CA LEU A 139 -11.14 -0.32 -12.62
C LEU A 139 -10.04 -1.15 -13.29
N GLY A 140 -8.99 -0.49 -13.75
CA GLY A 140 -7.74 -1.11 -14.18
C GLY A 140 -6.77 -1.29 -13.00
N VAL A 141 -6.35 -2.52 -12.76
CA VAL A 141 -5.40 -2.86 -11.68
C VAL A 141 -4.08 -3.31 -12.28
N ILE A 142 -3.02 -2.55 -12.04
CA ILE A 142 -1.67 -2.87 -12.50
C ILE A 142 -0.89 -3.49 -11.35
N GLY A 143 -0.54 -4.77 -11.49
CA GLY A 143 0.05 -5.59 -10.43
C GLY A 143 -1.00 -6.33 -9.60
N LEU A 144 -1.12 -7.64 -9.81
CA LEU A 144 -2.05 -8.54 -9.11
C LEU A 144 -1.34 -9.34 -8.01
N GLY A 145 -0.52 -8.63 -7.23
CA GLY A 145 0.07 -9.14 -5.99
C GLY A 145 -0.94 -9.13 -4.83
N GLN A 146 -0.45 -9.28 -3.60
CA GLN A 146 -1.27 -9.34 -2.36
C GLN A 146 -2.22 -8.14 -2.18
N ILE A 147 -1.83 -6.95 -2.65
CA ILE A 147 -2.66 -5.75 -2.61
C ILE A 147 -3.63 -5.74 -3.79
N GLY A 148 -3.12 -5.89 -5.01
CA GLY A 148 -3.92 -5.79 -6.23
C GLY A 148 -5.08 -6.78 -6.26
N VAL A 149 -4.86 -8.03 -5.82
CA VAL A 149 -5.94 -9.04 -5.69
C VAL A 149 -7.04 -8.57 -4.73
N LYS A 150 -6.67 -8.08 -3.55
CA LYS A 150 -7.65 -7.58 -2.56
C LYS A 150 -8.42 -6.36 -3.06
N VAL A 151 -7.75 -5.44 -3.76
CA VAL A 151 -8.39 -4.27 -4.37
C VAL A 151 -9.34 -4.70 -5.48
N SER A 152 -8.89 -5.60 -6.36
CA SER A 152 -9.70 -6.14 -7.46
C SER A 152 -11.00 -6.77 -6.95
N ASN A 153 -10.89 -7.65 -5.97
CA ASN A 153 -12.06 -8.34 -5.40
C ASN A 153 -13.03 -7.36 -4.74
N ALA A 154 -12.53 -6.43 -3.94
CA ALA A 154 -13.37 -5.46 -3.26
C ALA A 154 -14.05 -4.47 -4.23
N ALA A 155 -13.37 -4.06 -5.31
CA ALA A 155 -13.96 -3.22 -6.34
C ALA A 155 -15.04 -3.99 -7.15
N TYR A 156 -14.81 -5.28 -7.42
CA TYR A 156 -15.80 -6.15 -8.03
C TYR A 156 -17.05 -6.29 -7.15
N ASP A 157 -16.88 -6.46 -5.83
CA ASP A 157 -17.99 -6.52 -4.88
C ASP A 157 -18.77 -5.19 -4.78
N LEU A 158 -18.13 -4.06 -5.11
CA LEU A 158 -18.79 -2.75 -5.25
C LEU A 158 -19.50 -2.56 -6.61
N GLY A 159 -19.53 -3.60 -7.46
CA GLY A 159 -20.21 -3.60 -8.75
C GLY A 159 -19.41 -3.00 -9.91
N MET A 160 -18.12 -2.74 -9.75
CA MET A 160 -17.27 -2.28 -10.84
C MET A 160 -16.94 -3.41 -11.83
N ASN A 161 -16.69 -3.04 -13.08
CA ASN A 161 -15.95 -3.92 -13.98
C ASN A 161 -14.48 -3.86 -13.56
N VAL A 162 -13.83 -5.02 -13.39
CA VAL A 162 -12.42 -5.04 -12.96
C VAL A 162 -11.57 -5.79 -13.96
N ILE A 163 -10.52 -5.14 -14.44
CA ILE A 163 -9.51 -5.71 -15.32
C ILE A 163 -8.14 -5.58 -14.67
N GLY A 164 -7.34 -6.62 -14.75
CA GLY A 164 -6.02 -6.65 -14.14
C GLY A 164 -4.92 -6.97 -15.14
N TYR A 165 -3.79 -6.28 -15.01
CA TYR A 165 -2.57 -6.55 -15.75
C TYR A 165 -1.45 -6.95 -14.78
N ASP A 166 -0.96 -8.16 -14.92
CA ASP A 166 0.23 -8.65 -14.23
C ASP A 166 0.84 -9.81 -15.05
N PRO A 167 1.97 -9.59 -15.74
CA PRO A 167 2.62 -10.64 -16.53
C PRO A 167 3.26 -11.72 -15.65
N LEU A 168 3.49 -11.44 -14.36
CA LEU A 168 4.18 -12.32 -13.41
C LEU A 168 3.26 -12.81 -12.29
N ILE A 169 1.93 -12.77 -12.49
CA ILE A 169 0.98 -13.22 -11.46
C ILE A 169 1.27 -14.66 -11.03
N THR A 170 1.34 -14.89 -9.73
CA THR A 170 1.51 -16.23 -9.19
C THR A 170 0.21 -17.03 -9.24
N VAL A 171 0.31 -18.37 -9.23
CA VAL A 171 -0.88 -19.25 -9.18
C VAL A 171 -1.73 -18.93 -7.94
N ASP A 172 -1.10 -18.75 -6.79
CA ASP A 172 -1.80 -18.43 -5.54
C ASP A 172 -2.61 -17.12 -5.64
N ASN A 173 -2.03 -16.09 -6.22
CA ASN A 173 -2.73 -14.81 -6.43
C ASN A 173 -3.87 -14.96 -7.44
N ALA A 174 -3.67 -15.73 -8.51
CA ALA A 174 -4.70 -15.95 -9.52
C ALA A 174 -5.92 -16.73 -8.98
N ILE A 175 -5.69 -17.73 -8.14
CA ILE A 175 -6.77 -18.50 -7.46
C ILE A 175 -7.59 -17.63 -6.52
N ASN A 176 -6.97 -16.61 -5.91
CA ASN A 176 -7.63 -15.70 -4.98
C ASN A 176 -8.41 -14.57 -5.65
N LEU A 177 -8.37 -14.43 -6.99
CA LEU A 177 -9.19 -13.48 -7.71
C LEU A 177 -10.65 -13.94 -7.81
N GLN A 178 -11.59 -12.99 -7.68
CA GLN A 178 -13.00 -13.24 -7.99
C GLN A 178 -13.15 -13.65 -9.47
N PRO A 179 -14.06 -14.59 -9.79
CA PRO A 179 -14.23 -15.10 -11.17
C PRO A 179 -14.59 -14.03 -12.21
N GLY A 180 -15.17 -12.91 -11.78
CA GLY A 180 -15.52 -11.80 -12.68
C GLY A 180 -14.38 -10.81 -12.94
N VAL A 181 -13.23 -10.93 -12.27
CA VAL A 181 -12.05 -10.12 -12.55
C VAL A 181 -11.35 -10.65 -13.80
N GLN A 182 -11.26 -9.82 -14.84
CA GLN A 182 -10.68 -10.21 -16.12
C GLN A 182 -9.18 -9.86 -16.16
N LYS A 183 -8.36 -10.78 -16.64
CA LYS A 183 -6.94 -10.52 -16.89
C LYS A 183 -6.74 -10.09 -18.33
N VAL A 184 -6.05 -8.95 -18.52
CA VAL A 184 -5.58 -8.51 -19.84
C VAL A 184 -4.09 -8.78 -19.99
N SER A 185 -3.65 -9.02 -21.24
CA SER A 185 -2.25 -9.33 -21.57
C SER A 185 -1.48 -8.09 -22.04
N ASP A 186 -2.19 -7.03 -22.41
CA ASP A 186 -1.62 -5.79 -22.90
C ASP A 186 -1.96 -4.63 -21.95
N LEU A 187 -0.92 -3.94 -21.49
CA LEU A 187 -1.08 -2.76 -20.64
C LEU A 187 -1.82 -1.63 -21.37
N LYS A 188 -1.57 -1.45 -22.68
CA LYS A 188 -2.26 -0.41 -23.47
C LYS A 188 -3.76 -0.66 -23.57
N GLU A 189 -4.18 -1.90 -23.64
CA GLU A 189 -5.59 -2.27 -23.57
C GLU A 189 -6.19 -1.85 -22.21
N LEU A 190 -5.53 -2.19 -21.09
CA LEU A 190 -5.99 -1.77 -19.77
C LEU A 190 -6.13 -0.25 -19.66
N LEU A 191 -5.10 0.50 -20.07
CA LEU A 191 -5.09 1.96 -20.00
C LEU A 191 -6.23 2.58 -20.82
N LYS A 192 -6.54 2.00 -21.97
CA LYS A 192 -7.56 2.52 -22.91
C LYS A 192 -8.99 2.36 -22.41
N ILE A 193 -9.29 1.27 -21.69
CA ILE A 193 -10.68 0.94 -21.31
C ILE A 193 -11.00 1.21 -19.85
N SER A 194 -10.00 1.61 -19.05
CA SER A 194 -10.20 1.91 -17.63
C SER A 194 -10.72 3.33 -17.41
N ASP A 195 -11.75 3.49 -16.59
CA ASP A 195 -12.17 4.79 -16.04
C ASP A 195 -11.27 5.22 -14.87
N ILE A 196 -10.78 4.25 -14.09
CA ILE A 196 -9.94 4.45 -12.92
C ILE A 196 -8.80 3.45 -12.99
N ILE A 197 -7.58 3.88 -12.65
CA ILE A 197 -6.39 3.04 -12.64
C ILE A 197 -5.75 3.07 -11.26
N THR A 198 -5.37 1.88 -10.77
CA THR A 198 -4.60 1.72 -9.53
C THR A 198 -3.35 0.88 -9.78
N ILE A 199 -2.22 1.29 -9.17
CA ILE A 199 -0.91 0.70 -9.45
C ILE A 199 -0.37 0.08 -8.17
N HIS A 200 -0.06 -1.24 -8.23
CA HIS A 200 0.41 -2.05 -7.11
C HIS A 200 1.66 -2.86 -7.47
N ILE A 201 2.52 -2.30 -8.30
CA ILE A 201 3.84 -2.86 -8.60
C ILE A 201 4.91 -2.18 -7.75
N PRO A 202 5.98 -2.91 -7.34
CA PRO A 202 7.09 -2.29 -6.62
C PRO A 202 7.87 -1.36 -7.54
N TYR A 203 8.38 -0.24 -6.98
CA TYR A 203 9.33 0.59 -7.70
C TYR A 203 10.68 -0.13 -7.78
N LYS A 204 11.13 -0.36 -9.00
CA LYS A 204 12.43 -0.96 -9.35
C LYS A 204 12.93 -0.27 -10.62
N LYS A 205 14.20 -0.51 -10.97
CA LYS A 205 14.80 0.04 -12.19
C LYS A 205 14.00 -0.39 -13.45
N GLU A 206 13.48 -1.60 -13.46
CA GLU A 206 12.67 -2.16 -14.56
C GLU A 206 11.25 -1.58 -14.63
N THR A 207 10.76 -0.99 -13.53
CA THR A 207 9.43 -0.37 -13.44
C THR A 207 9.49 1.15 -13.40
N GLU A 208 10.68 1.74 -13.48
CA GLU A 208 10.87 3.18 -13.61
C GLU A 208 10.25 3.66 -14.92
N ASN A 209 9.43 4.70 -14.87
CA ASN A 209 8.67 5.24 -16.01
C ASN A 209 7.78 4.20 -16.72
N PHE A 210 7.34 3.15 -16.00
CA PHE A 210 6.47 2.12 -16.55
C PHE A 210 5.14 2.66 -17.07
N ILE A 211 4.64 3.74 -16.49
CA ILE A 211 3.52 4.53 -16.99
C ILE A 211 4.08 5.91 -17.36
N GLY A 212 4.00 6.28 -18.62
CA GLY A 212 4.53 7.54 -19.15
C GLY A 212 4.15 7.74 -20.60
N ASP A 213 4.61 8.85 -21.18
CA ASP A 213 4.45 9.17 -22.60
C ASP A 213 5.36 8.25 -23.43
N SER A 214 4.81 7.21 -24.03
CA SER A 214 5.52 6.33 -25.00
C SER A 214 4.67 6.00 -26.20
#